data_9f58a96485afc7e92a87522d40d217df
#
_entry.id   9f58a96485afc7e92a87522d40d217df
#
_cell.length_a   1.000
_cell.length_b   1.000
_cell.length_c   1.000
_cell.angle_alpha   90.00
_cell.angle_beta   90.00
_cell.angle_gamma   90.00
#
_symmetry.space_group_name_H-M   'P 1'
#
loop_
_entity.id
_entity.type
_entity.pdbx_description
1 polymer ?
#
loop_
_entity_poly.entity_id
_entity_poly.type
_entity_poly.pdbx_seq_one_letter_code
_entity_poly.pdbx_strand_id
1 'polypeptide(L)'
;MKPILSLFITCSTLMVGGLALAQVQPKVVPGEYLIKFKASSGGAAIAQMKLSGKASLKGSFPGMGILQVSMKSADEKANFEALRNDPDVEYIEPNFVLDKSEIEPNGPVERLSYEQVVNANAVSTNAAVYSQSAANTGVASTWPILSPLASSSDKVIVAVVDTGLDRYHDVFKPVANGGTGALWINQAEFSGSPGVDDDQNGFVDDINGWNFINNTNNFADDDDHGTHVAGIVVGTGQNIFARPLQESKLLIMPLKFLGGNGSGSTSNAIRAIYYAVNNGARVINNSWGGSSYSRSLHDAIIYAYDHRVLVVSAAGNYANNNDQIPMYPSNYDVPSNLSVGSTSRYDDLSSFSNYGATTVNVGSPGEYIESTVPGNATMSMSGTSMATPFVAGMAGLAFREAPSLSGYQMKQLIMQTAQQNGYLNGLVSTSARIDALYLIQTSQQMVSTASAQPSYKPSYLSERSPAADDAAGGGGGCGLVKAVTQNGPGSGSGSGGAPIGIVVGLLLIPLAVWQVLRVRSADPKDKRRYDRFKMSSEIRVQVGDRELVGAVNTISEGGLSFNTDQALEKGGIVTMRIQSPDGHEVIEVSGQVVWCEKNQAYGVQFANAKQGTLAMIRDWTSGLIKT
;
A
#
# COMPACT_ATOMS: atom_id res chain seq x y z
N MET A 1 -66.25 10.36 46.48
CA MET A 1 -66.42 10.21 45.06
C MET A 1 -65.13 10.70 44.40
N LYS A 2 -64.28 9.78 43.97
CA LYS A 2 -63.02 10.08 43.23
C LYS A 2 -63.16 9.56 41.79
N PRO A 3 -62.81 10.31 40.77
CA PRO A 3 -62.71 9.74 39.45
C PRO A 3 -61.29 9.15 39.21
N ILE A 4 -61.28 8.02 38.58
CA ILE A 4 -60.15 7.22 38.18
C ILE A 4 -59.47 7.89 36.95
N LEU A 5 -58.18 8.21 37.06
CA LEU A 5 -57.38 8.74 35.98
C LEU A 5 -56.75 7.56 35.19
N SER A 6 -57.20 7.38 33.97
CA SER A 6 -56.70 6.35 33.05
C SER A 6 -55.42 6.88 32.39
N LEU A 7 -54.28 6.23 32.65
CA LEU A 7 -52.98 6.57 32.07
C LEU A 7 -52.81 5.78 30.75
N PHE A 8 -52.91 6.47 29.62
CA PHE A 8 -52.51 5.90 28.31
C PHE A 8 -51.00 5.94 28.20
N ILE A 9 -50.36 4.76 28.21
CA ILE A 9 -48.95 4.60 27.83
C ILE A 9 -48.94 4.41 26.33
N THR A 10 -48.57 5.47 25.60
CA THR A 10 -48.19 5.38 24.19
C THR A 10 -46.77 4.85 24.10
N CYS A 11 -46.67 3.63 23.61
CA CYS A 11 -45.38 2.99 23.28
C CYS A 11 -44.81 3.65 22.01
N SER A 12 -43.91 4.62 22.20
CA SER A 12 -43.14 5.18 21.07
C SER A 12 -42.06 4.19 20.69
N THR A 13 -42.24 3.47 19.60
CA THR A 13 -41.20 2.70 18.95
C THR A 13 -40.15 3.65 18.38
N LEU A 14 -39.06 3.84 19.13
CA LEU A 14 -37.82 4.41 18.56
C LEU A 14 -37.30 3.45 17.50
N MET A 15 -37.43 3.80 16.24
CA MET A 15 -36.62 3.23 15.18
C MET A 15 -35.19 3.70 15.40
N VAL A 16 -34.35 2.84 15.94
CA VAL A 16 -32.89 2.97 15.84
C VAL A 16 -32.55 2.68 14.39
N GLY A 17 -32.44 3.75 13.61
CA GLY A 17 -31.86 3.70 12.29
C GLY A 17 -30.40 3.27 12.44
N GLY A 18 -30.11 1.99 12.22
CA GLY A 18 -28.75 1.54 12.02
C GLY A 18 -28.15 2.31 10.85
N LEU A 19 -27.11 3.11 11.10
CA LEU A 19 -26.21 3.58 10.08
C LEU A 19 -25.57 2.31 9.47
N ALA A 20 -26.17 1.79 8.40
CA ALA A 20 -25.50 0.88 7.51
C ALA A 20 -24.29 1.64 6.95
N LEU A 21 -23.10 1.30 7.39
CA LEU A 21 -21.89 1.65 6.67
C LEU A 21 -22.12 1.17 5.24
N ALA A 22 -22.26 2.10 4.30
CA ALA A 22 -22.38 1.76 2.90
C ALA A 22 -21.10 0.97 2.55
N GLN A 23 -21.23 -0.34 2.37
CA GLN A 23 -20.16 -1.15 1.82
C GLN A 23 -19.88 -0.59 0.43
N VAL A 24 -18.68 -0.01 0.27
CA VAL A 24 -18.21 0.41 -1.04
C VAL A 24 -18.18 -0.85 -1.90
N GLN A 25 -19.06 -0.90 -2.92
CA GLN A 25 -19.11 -2.03 -3.84
C GLN A 25 -17.75 -2.13 -4.54
N PRO A 26 -17.19 -3.35 -4.66
CA PRO A 26 -15.93 -3.55 -5.35
C PRO A 26 -16.02 -3.03 -6.79
N LYS A 27 -15.02 -2.27 -7.23
CA LYS A 27 -14.89 -1.90 -8.63
C LYS A 27 -14.56 -3.15 -9.44
N VAL A 28 -15.28 -3.42 -10.51
CA VAL A 28 -15.08 -4.59 -11.38
C VAL A 28 -14.99 -4.17 -12.84
N VAL A 29 -14.33 -4.98 -13.66
CA VAL A 29 -14.39 -4.85 -15.12
C VAL A 29 -15.74 -5.45 -15.58
N PRO A 30 -16.64 -4.66 -16.18
CA PRO A 30 -17.99 -5.14 -16.51
C PRO A 30 -17.97 -6.35 -17.43
N GLY A 31 -18.72 -7.40 -17.05
CA GLY A 31 -18.87 -8.62 -17.84
C GLY A 31 -17.63 -9.50 -17.94
N GLU A 32 -16.56 -9.23 -17.16
CA GLU A 32 -15.35 -10.04 -17.15
C GLU A 32 -15.19 -10.78 -15.83
N TYR A 33 -14.77 -12.06 -15.95
CA TYR A 33 -14.63 -12.99 -14.83
C TYR A 33 -13.35 -13.81 -14.94
N LEU A 34 -12.85 -14.26 -13.79
CA LEU A 34 -11.80 -15.25 -13.67
C LEU A 34 -12.41 -16.56 -13.17
N ILE A 35 -12.08 -17.66 -13.84
CA ILE A 35 -12.62 -18.98 -13.52
C ILE A 35 -11.50 -20.01 -13.44
N LYS A 36 -11.56 -20.87 -12.45
CA LYS A 36 -10.67 -22.02 -12.29
C LYS A 36 -11.47 -23.31 -12.26
N PHE A 37 -11.05 -24.28 -13.05
CA PHE A 37 -11.61 -25.62 -13.04
C PHE A 37 -10.79 -26.55 -12.14
N LYS A 38 -11.44 -27.54 -11.53
CA LYS A 38 -10.75 -28.55 -10.71
C LYS A 38 -9.78 -29.36 -11.58
N ALA A 39 -8.62 -29.70 -11.02
CA ALA A 39 -7.61 -30.48 -11.74
C ALA A 39 -8.12 -31.85 -12.23
N SER A 40 -9.13 -32.42 -11.53
CA SER A 40 -9.79 -33.67 -11.90
C SER A 40 -10.73 -33.58 -13.13
N SER A 41 -11.02 -32.36 -13.61
CA SER A 41 -12.06 -32.12 -14.62
C SER A 41 -11.61 -32.33 -16.07
N GLY A 42 -10.41 -32.87 -16.32
CA GLY A 42 -10.00 -33.30 -17.69
C GLY A 42 -9.47 -32.18 -18.62
N GLY A 43 -9.05 -31.04 -18.08
CA GLY A 43 -8.25 -30.05 -18.82
C GLY A 43 -9.01 -29.10 -19.75
N ALA A 44 -8.25 -28.42 -20.64
CA ALA A 44 -8.71 -27.30 -21.48
C ALA A 44 -9.96 -27.62 -22.36
N ALA A 45 -10.07 -28.85 -22.87
CA ALA A 45 -11.20 -29.26 -23.73
C ALA A 45 -12.54 -29.26 -22.97
N ILE A 46 -12.54 -29.73 -21.72
CA ILE A 46 -13.76 -29.73 -20.89
C ILE A 46 -14.11 -28.32 -20.47
N ALA A 47 -13.08 -27.50 -20.10
CA ALA A 47 -13.30 -26.10 -19.80
C ALA A 47 -13.96 -25.36 -20.98
N GLN A 48 -13.48 -25.56 -22.20
CA GLN A 48 -14.04 -24.96 -23.40
C GLN A 48 -15.50 -25.43 -23.66
N MET A 49 -15.78 -26.72 -23.46
CA MET A 49 -17.12 -27.25 -23.58
C MET A 49 -18.10 -26.67 -22.54
N LYS A 50 -17.66 -26.51 -21.29
CA LYS A 50 -18.47 -25.94 -20.20
C LYS A 50 -18.73 -24.43 -20.38
N LEU A 51 -17.82 -23.72 -21.01
CA LEU A 51 -17.98 -22.29 -21.34
C LEU A 51 -18.89 -22.07 -22.56
N SER A 52 -19.07 -23.09 -23.42
CA SER A 52 -19.84 -22.98 -24.64
C SER A 52 -21.26 -22.46 -24.38
N GLY A 53 -21.62 -21.38 -25.09
CA GLY A 53 -22.92 -20.71 -24.95
C GLY A 53 -23.09 -19.85 -23.69
N LYS A 54 -22.17 -19.91 -22.72
CA LYS A 54 -22.25 -19.19 -21.45
C LYS A 54 -21.25 -18.03 -21.39
N ALA A 55 -20.02 -18.27 -21.82
CA ALA A 55 -18.94 -17.27 -21.74
C ALA A 55 -17.98 -17.42 -22.93
N SER A 56 -17.31 -16.34 -23.28
CA SER A 56 -16.25 -16.31 -24.28
C SER A 56 -14.88 -16.26 -23.60
N LEU A 57 -13.95 -17.12 -24.01
CA LEU A 57 -12.58 -17.12 -23.52
C LEU A 57 -11.85 -15.87 -23.99
N LYS A 58 -11.21 -15.16 -23.06
CA LYS A 58 -10.38 -13.98 -23.30
C LYS A 58 -8.88 -14.29 -23.15
N GLY A 59 -8.54 -15.15 -22.19
CA GLY A 59 -7.17 -15.50 -21.87
C GLY A 59 -7.08 -16.74 -21.01
N SER A 60 -5.88 -17.30 -20.89
CA SER A 60 -5.60 -18.45 -20.03
C SER A 60 -4.28 -18.27 -19.31
N PHE A 61 -4.19 -18.84 -18.12
CA PHE A 61 -2.98 -18.86 -17.27
C PHE A 61 -2.60 -20.34 -17.02
N PRO A 62 -1.91 -20.99 -17.97
CA PRO A 62 -1.76 -22.46 -17.98
C PRO A 62 -1.11 -23.01 -16.71
N GLY A 63 -0.08 -22.33 -16.19
CA GLY A 63 0.61 -22.75 -14.96
C GLY A 63 -0.25 -22.71 -13.70
N MET A 64 -1.40 -22.01 -13.72
CA MET A 64 -2.30 -21.84 -12.58
C MET A 64 -3.69 -22.46 -12.82
N GLY A 65 -3.99 -22.89 -14.05
CA GLY A 65 -5.31 -23.43 -14.41
C GLY A 65 -6.45 -22.41 -14.38
N ILE A 66 -6.13 -21.11 -14.46
CA ILE A 66 -7.10 -20.01 -14.44
C ILE A 66 -7.39 -19.57 -15.87
N LEU A 67 -8.65 -19.24 -16.15
CA LEU A 67 -9.11 -18.66 -17.41
C LEU A 67 -9.76 -17.30 -17.16
N GLN A 68 -9.49 -16.36 -18.05
CA GLN A 68 -10.22 -15.09 -18.14
C GLN A 68 -11.35 -15.25 -19.17
N VAL A 69 -12.56 -14.93 -18.77
CA VAL A 69 -13.76 -15.08 -19.60
C VAL A 69 -14.60 -13.80 -19.61
N SER A 70 -15.36 -13.59 -20.68
CA SER A 70 -16.37 -12.53 -20.75
C SER A 70 -17.76 -13.12 -20.96
N MET A 71 -18.78 -12.49 -20.36
CA MET A 71 -20.19 -12.84 -20.48
C MET A 71 -20.97 -11.69 -21.08
N LYS A 72 -22.01 -12.00 -21.90
CA LYS A 72 -22.91 -10.98 -22.44
C LYS A 72 -23.85 -10.50 -21.33
N SER A 73 -24.09 -9.19 -21.24
CA SER A 73 -24.90 -8.58 -20.19
C SER A 73 -26.34 -9.14 -20.07
N ALA A 74 -26.95 -9.56 -21.18
CA ALA A 74 -28.32 -10.11 -21.15
C ALA A 74 -28.45 -11.41 -20.34
N ASP A 75 -27.40 -12.25 -20.34
CA ASP A 75 -27.42 -13.58 -19.71
C ASP A 75 -26.36 -13.69 -18.58
N GLU A 76 -25.69 -12.58 -18.26
CA GLU A 76 -24.50 -12.54 -17.37
C GLU A 76 -24.77 -13.22 -16.02
N LYS A 77 -25.83 -12.79 -15.32
CA LYS A 77 -26.19 -13.34 -14.01
C LYS A 77 -26.54 -14.85 -14.09
N ALA A 78 -27.31 -15.27 -15.10
CA ALA A 78 -27.70 -16.66 -15.25
C ALA A 78 -26.48 -17.55 -15.58
N ASN A 79 -25.59 -17.08 -16.44
CA ASN A 79 -24.38 -17.79 -16.84
C ASN A 79 -23.37 -17.87 -15.69
N PHE A 80 -23.21 -16.78 -14.93
CA PHE A 80 -22.37 -16.77 -13.73
C PHE A 80 -22.83 -17.80 -12.71
N GLU A 81 -24.13 -17.82 -12.35
CA GLU A 81 -24.68 -18.80 -11.42
C GLU A 81 -24.60 -20.25 -11.96
N ALA A 82 -24.81 -20.45 -13.26
CA ALA A 82 -24.66 -21.77 -13.86
C ALA A 82 -23.21 -22.29 -13.79
N LEU A 83 -22.21 -21.43 -14.00
CA LEU A 83 -20.81 -21.82 -13.89
C LEU A 83 -20.38 -21.95 -12.42
N ARG A 84 -20.87 -21.09 -11.54
CA ARG A 84 -20.59 -21.13 -10.10
C ARG A 84 -21.05 -22.45 -9.45
N ASN A 85 -22.21 -22.96 -9.92
CA ASN A 85 -22.78 -24.21 -9.42
C ASN A 85 -22.33 -25.46 -10.20
N ASP A 86 -21.46 -25.31 -11.21
CA ASP A 86 -20.93 -26.45 -11.95
C ASP A 86 -19.95 -27.26 -11.09
N PRO A 87 -20.14 -28.59 -10.92
CA PRO A 87 -19.30 -29.40 -10.03
C PRO A 87 -17.83 -29.47 -10.45
N ASP A 88 -17.51 -29.15 -11.71
CA ASP A 88 -16.14 -29.13 -12.22
C ASP A 88 -15.43 -27.78 -12.02
N VAL A 89 -16.18 -26.73 -11.67
CA VAL A 89 -15.62 -25.41 -11.34
C VAL A 89 -15.13 -25.41 -9.90
N GLU A 90 -13.91 -24.96 -9.70
CA GLU A 90 -13.33 -24.73 -8.37
C GLU A 90 -13.81 -23.41 -7.79
N TYR A 91 -13.75 -22.35 -8.60
CA TYR A 91 -14.32 -21.04 -8.33
C TYR A 91 -14.51 -20.22 -9.62
N ILE A 92 -15.38 -19.23 -9.54
CA ILE A 92 -15.52 -18.12 -10.50
C ILE A 92 -15.69 -16.82 -9.72
N GLU A 93 -15.01 -15.76 -10.14
CA GLU A 93 -15.04 -14.46 -9.48
C GLU A 93 -15.01 -13.32 -10.50
N PRO A 94 -15.46 -12.10 -10.15
CA PRO A 94 -15.31 -10.92 -11.00
C PRO A 94 -13.85 -10.57 -11.25
N ASN A 95 -13.56 -9.98 -12.42
CA ASN A 95 -12.28 -9.34 -12.69
C ASN A 95 -12.28 -7.97 -11.99
N PHE A 96 -11.66 -7.87 -10.80
CA PHE A 96 -11.64 -6.64 -10.00
C PHE A 96 -10.71 -5.58 -10.60
N VAL A 97 -10.95 -4.31 -10.23
CA VAL A 97 -10.05 -3.19 -10.51
C VAL A 97 -9.13 -2.98 -9.32
N LEU A 98 -7.86 -2.77 -9.61
CA LEU A 98 -6.77 -2.49 -8.68
C LEU A 98 -6.22 -1.10 -8.98
N ASP A 99 -5.84 -0.37 -7.95
CA ASP A 99 -5.36 1.02 -8.07
C ASP A 99 -3.93 1.16 -7.50
N LYS A 100 -3.14 2.10 -8.02
CA LYS A 100 -1.82 2.43 -7.45
C LYS A 100 -1.94 2.90 -6.00
N SER A 101 -0.90 2.67 -5.20
CA SER A 101 -0.86 3.05 -3.78
C SER A 101 -0.02 4.31 -3.58
N GLU A 102 -0.42 5.41 -4.20
CA GLU A 102 0.19 6.74 -4.07
C GLU A 102 -0.74 7.69 -3.31
N ILE A 103 -0.15 8.68 -2.65
CA ILE A 103 -0.87 9.83 -2.12
C ILE A 103 -0.80 10.94 -3.16
N GLU A 104 -1.96 11.29 -3.73
CA GLU A 104 -2.05 12.44 -4.62
C GLU A 104 -1.60 13.69 -3.87
N PRO A 105 -0.64 14.43 -4.41
CA PRO A 105 -0.11 15.62 -3.75
C PRO A 105 -1.18 16.70 -3.65
N ASN A 106 -1.30 17.31 -2.47
CA ASN A 106 -2.18 18.47 -2.26
C ASN A 106 -1.56 19.73 -2.89
N GLY A 107 -1.50 19.81 -4.20
CA GLY A 107 -0.98 20.97 -4.94
C GLY A 107 0.01 20.58 -6.04
N PRO A 108 0.52 21.56 -6.81
CA PRO A 108 1.46 21.30 -7.88
C PRO A 108 2.75 20.72 -7.31
N VAL A 109 3.10 19.53 -7.77
CA VAL A 109 4.40 18.91 -7.49
C VAL A 109 5.42 19.50 -8.45
N GLU A 110 6.56 19.94 -7.92
CA GLU A 110 7.63 20.46 -8.75
C GLU A 110 8.29 19.29 -9.51
N ARG A 111 8.23 19.37 -10.83
CA ARG A 111 8.89 18.46 -11.74
C ARG A 111 10.18 19.11 -12.23
N LEU A 112 11.31 18.59 -11.79
CA LEU A 112 12.62 19.11 -12.16
C LEU A 112 13.22 18.28 -13.30
N SER A 113 13.98 18.91 -14.20
CA SER A 113 14.77 18.12 -15.15
C SER A 113 15.86 17.36 -14.38
N TYR A 114 16.12 16.13 -14.79
CA TYR A 114 17.13 15.28 -14.16
C TYR A 114 18.52 15.96 -14.15
N GLU A 115 18.86 16.67 -15.23
CA GLU A 115 20.10 17.43 -15.32
C GLU A 115 20.19 18.57 -14.33
N GLN A 116 19.08 19.29 -14.07
CA GLN A 116 19.05 20.33 -13.04
C GLN A 116 19.35 19.78 -11.64
N VAL A 117 18.76 18.63 -11.31
CA VAL A 117 18.98 17.98 -10.01
C VAL A 117 20.42 17.50 -9.88
N VAL A 118 20.97 16.87 -10.92
CA VAL A 118 22.37 16.41 -10.92
C VAL A 118 23.36 17.56 -10.82
N ASN A 119 23.15 18.66 -11.58
CA ASN A 119 24.07 19.80 -11.62
C ASN A 119 23.99 20.68 -10.38
N ALA A 120 22.86 20.73 -9.70
CA ALA A 120 22.70 21.56 -8.51
C ALA A 120 23.53 21.09 -7.30
N ASN A 121 24.28 19.95 -7.42
CA ASN A 121 24.84 19.27 -6.25
C ASN A 121 23.80 19.14 -5.10
N ALA A 122 22.54 19.37 -5.43
CA ALA A 122 21.40 19.15 -4.52
C ALA A 122 21.43 17.77 -3.89
N VAL A 123 22.24 17.03 -4.44
CA VAL A 123 22.56 15.67 -4.26
C VAL A 123 23.38 15.37 -3.03
N SER A 124 24.14 16.30 -2.52
CA SER A 124 24.95 16.01 -1.32
C SER A 124 24.09 15.78 -0.08
N THR A 125 22.87 16.33 -0.10
CA THR A 125 21.95 16.19 1.04
C THR A 125 20.82 15.21 0.79
N ASN A 126 20.45 14.99 -0.48
CA ASN A 126 19.31 14.15 -0.86
C ASN A 126 19.72 12.90 -1.63
N ALA A 127 21.00 12.76 -1.84
CA ALA A 127 21.57 11.55 -2.43
C ALA A 127 21.08 10.33 -1.75
N ALA A 128 20.55 10.62 -0.77
CA ALA A 128 19.74 9.70 -0.21
C ALA A 128 18.34 10.27 -0.20
N VAL A 129 17.69 10.07 -1.23
CA VAL A 129 16.31 9.74 -1.23
C VAL A 129 15.93 9.05 0.09
N TYR A 130 16.91 8.60 0.80
CA TYR A 130 16.85 7.70 1.93
C TYR A 130 17.69 8.15 3.13
N SER A 131 18.47 9.22 3.05
CA SER A 131 19.36 9.64 4.13
C SER A 131 18.89 10.89 4.86
N GLN A 132 17.87 11.57 4.37
CA GLN A 132 17.30 12.70 5.11
C GLN A 132 16.27 12.27 6.17
N SER A 133 15.89 11.00 6.20
CA SER A 133 15.17 10.55 7.36
C SER A 133 16.16 10.39 8.51
N ALA A 134 15.79 10.85 9.71
CA ALA A 134 16.41 10.40 10.95
C ALA A 134 16.44 8.86 11.01
N ALA A 135 15.61 8.21 10.22
CA ALA A 135 15.61 6.84 9.80
C ALA A 135 16.68 6.58 8.73
N ASN A 136 17.93 6.81 9.03
CA ASN A 136 19.00 6.36 8.16
C ASN A 136 18.97 4.85 8.04
N THR A 137 18.45 4.34 6.92
CA THR A 137 18.41 2.91 6.61
C THR A 137 19.79 2.30 6.40
N GLY A 138 20.85 3.13 6.36
CA GLY A 138 22.21 2.69 6.06
C GLY A 138 22.45 2.35 4.59
N VAL A 139 21.53 2.67 3.66
CA VAL A 139 21.64 2.30 2.25
C VAL A 139 22.93 2.79 1.59
N ALA A 140 23.32 4.03 1.80
CA ALA A 140 24.56 4.57 1.24
C ALA A 140 25.81 3.83 1.76
N SER A 141 25.76 3.30 2.97
CA SER A 141 26.84 2.49 3.56
C SER A 141 26.90 1.08 2.95
N THR A 142 25.88 0.65 2.24
CA THR A 142 25.90 -0.65 1.53
C THR A 142 26.72 -0.58 0.25
N TRP A 143 26.71 0.54 -0.47
CA TRP A 143 27.29 0.66 -1.80
C TRP A 143 28.77 0.22 -1.90
N PRO A 144 29.66 0.66 -0.98
CA PRO A 144 31.06 0.27 -1.01
C PRO A 144 31.32 -1.20 -0.63
N ILE A 145 30.38 -1.86 0.06
CA ILE A 145 30.54 -3.25 0.51
C ILE A 145 29.85 -4.28 -0.39
N LEU A 146 29.01 -3.84 -1.36
CA LEU A 146 28.40 -4.74 -2.32
C LEU A 146 29.47 -5.42 -3.16
N SER A 147 29.36 -6.74 -3.34
CA SER A 147 30.28 -7.52 -4.17
C SER A 147 30.38 -6.94 -5.58
N PRO A 148 31.55 -6.89 -6.21
CA PRO A 148 31.70 -6.46 -7.59
C PRO A 148 30.85 -7.31 -8.56
N LEU A 149 30.44 -6.76 -9.70
CA LEU A 149 29.87 -7.55 -10.79
C LEU A 149 31.00 -8.29 -11.49
N ALA A 150 30.95 -9.62 -11.49
CA ALA A 150 31.87 -10.44 -12.29
C ALA A 150 31.35 -10.60 -13.74
N SER A 151 30.02 -10.60 -13.90
CA SER A 151 29.34 -10.68 -15.19
C SER A 151 27.94 -10.09 -15.13
N SER A 152 27.31 -9.89 -16.29
CA SER A 152 25.89 -9.46 -16.35
C SER A 152 24.92 -10.49 -15.75
N SER A 153 25.31 -11.77 -15.71
CA SER A 153 24.50 -12.84 -15.07
C SER A 153 24.44 -12.72 -13.55
N ASP A 154 25.29 -11.90 -12.92
CA ASP A 154 25.27 -11.66 -11.49
C ASP A 154 24.18 -10.66 -11.07
N LYS A 155 23.54 -10.02 -12.05
CA LYS A 155 22.45 -9.06 -11.77
C LYS A 155 21.17 -9.80 -11.43
N VAL A 156 20.44 -9.26 -10.44
CA VAL A 156 19.16 -9.81 -10.02
C VAL A 156 18.02 -9.02 -10.67
N ILE A 157 17.04 -9.75 -11.21
CA ILE A 157 15.85 -9.16 -11.85
C ILE A 157 14.83 -8.81 -10.76
N VAL A 158 14.44 -7.54 -10.73
CA VAL A 158 13.31 -7.01 -9.98
C VAL A 158 12.22 -6.62 -10.98
N ALA A 159 11.11 -7.33 -10.98
CA ALA A 159 9.96 -6.98 -11.79
C ALA A 159 9.19 -5.82 -11.13
N VAL A 160 8.95 -4.76 -11.88
CA VAL A 160 8.13 -3.61 -11.48
C VAL A 160 6.79 -3.75 -12.20
N VAL A 161 5.79 -4.25 -11.48
CA VAL A 161 4.41 -4.46 -11.98
C VAL A 161 3.64 -3.18 -11.69
N ASP A 162 3.52 -2.26 -12.70
CA ASP A 162 3.11 -0.88 -12.43
C ASP A 162 2.53 -0.17 -13.68
N THR A 163 2.59 1.17 -13.75
CA THR A 163 2.10 2.01 -14.86
C THR A 163 3.01 2.02 -16.09
N GLY A 164 4.19 1.41 -16.01
CA GLY A 164 5.18 1.35 -17.10
C GLY A 164 6.52 1.92 -16.73
N LEU A 165 7.35 2.25 -17.74
CA LEU A 165 8.68 2.82 -17.55
C LEU A 165 9.04 3.74 -18.72
N ASP A 166 9.65 4.89 -18.43
CA ASP A 166 10.40 5.66 -19.43
C ASP A 166 11.80 5.04 -19.63
N ARG A 167 11.91 4.15 -20.62
CA ARG A 167 13.19 3.52 -20.98
C ARG A 167 14.27 4.49 -21.47
N TYR A 168 13.87 5.71 -21.86
CA TYR A 168 14.78 6.75 -22.38
C TYR A 168 15.30 7.69 -21.29
N HIS A 169 14.82 7.58 -20.07
CA HIS A 169 15.38 8.31 -18.94
C HIS A 169 16.85 7.92 -18.73
N ASP A 170 17.72 8.91 -18.45
CA ASP A 170 19.17 8.72 -18.33
C ASP A 170 19.58 7.57 -17.39
N VAL A 171 18.85 7.38 -16.31
CA VAL A 171 19.13 6.31 -15.34
C VAL A 171 19.00 4.93 -15.97
N PHE A 172 18.03 4.70 -16.87
CA PHE A 172 17.75 3.37 -17.43
C PHE A 172 18.48 3.09 -18.74
N LYS A 173 19.13 4.10 -19.36
CA LYS A 173 19.90 3.90 -20.57
C LYS A 173 21.00 2.84 -20.41
N PRO A 174 21.44 2.22 -21.51
CA PRO A 174 22.63 1.37 -21.50
C PRO A 174 23.86 2.09 -20.94
N VAL A 175 24.78 1.35 -20.33
CA VAL A 175 26.05 1.90 -19.79
C VAL A 175 26.84 2.61 -20.88
N ALA A 176 26.87 2.06 -22.09
CA ALA A 176 27.55 2.68 -23.24
C ALA A 176 27.00 4.08 -23.59
N ASN A 177 25.78 4.39 -23.18
CA ASN A 177 25.11 5.67 -23.39
C ASN A 177 25.08 6.54 -22.11
N GLY A 178 25.93 6.23 -21.15
CA GLY A 178 26.06 6.97 -19.89
C GLY A 178 24.97 6.69 -18.84
N GLY A 179 24.14 5.68 -19.06
CA GLY A 179 23.15 5.20 -18.10
C GLY A 179 23.68 4.08 -17.20
N THR A 180 22.79 3.44 -16.45
CA THR A 180 23.14 2.36 -15.52
C THR A 180 23.08 0.97 -16.13
N GLY A 181 22.46 0.80 -17.30
CA GLY A 181 22.18 -0.53 -17.88
C GLY A 181 21.26 -1.37 -16.97
N ALA A 182 20.34 -0.71 -16.27
CA ALA A 182 19.42 -1.39 -15.36
C ALA A 182 18.24 -2.08 -16.07
N LEU A 183 17.99 -1.78 -17.34
CA LEU A 183 16.85 -2.37 -18.04
C LEU A 183 17.11 -3.86 -18.33
N TRP A 184 16.16 -4.71 -17.96
CA TRP A 184 16.20 -6.13 -18.28
C TRP A 184 16.08 -6.37 -19.79
N ILE A 185 16.75 -7.41 -20.27
CA ILE A 185 16.73 -7.80 -21.68
C ILE A 185 16.37 -9.28 -21.78
N ASN A 186 15.26 -9.59 -22.48
CA ASN A 186 14.97 -10.92 -22.97
C ASN A 186 15.94 -11.23 -24.12
N GLN A 187 16.94 -12.06 -23.85
CA GLN A 187 18.01 -12.33 -24.83
C GLN A 187 17.53 -13.11 -26.06
N ALA A 188 16.49 -13.93 -25.91
CA ALA A 188 15.92 -14.67 -27.04
C ALA A 188 15.28 -13.69 -28.04
N GLU A 189 14.45 -12.79 -27.55
CA GLU A 189 13.77 -11.77 -28.36
C GLU A 189 14.76 -10.72 -28.90
N PHE A 190 15.73 -10.29 -28.07
CA PHE A 190 16.76 -9.32 -28.53
C PHE A 190 17.62 -9.84 -29.65
N SER A 191 17.93 -11.14 -29.66
CA SER A 191 18.77 -11.80 -30.68
C SER A 191 17.94 -12.46 -31.78
N GLY A 192 16.63 -12.44 -31.64
CA GLY A 192 15.67 -13.11 -32.51
C GLY A 192 15.27 -12.30 -33.75
N SER A 193 14.15 -12.66 -34.34
CA SER A 193 13.61 -12.06 -35.55
C SER A 193 12.48 -11.09 -35.23
N PRO A 194 12.56 -9.83 -35.69
CA PRO A 194 11.47 -8.87 -35.42
C PRO A 194 10.08 -9.37 -35.86
N GLY A 195 9.11 -9.27 -34.99
CA GLY A 195 7.72 -9.71 -35.22
C GLY A 195 7.50 -11.20 -34.99
N VAL A 196 8.46 -11.89 -34.41
CA VAL A 196 8.39 -13.33 -34.06
C VAL A 196 8.50 -13.44 -32.53
N ASP A 197 7.76 -14.37 -31.94
CA ASP A 197 7.88 -14.80 -30.55
C ASP A 197 8.95 -15.91 -30.52
N ASP A 198 10.24 -15.50 -30.37
CA ASP A 198 11.38 -16.40 -30.55
C ASP A 198 11.55 -17.39 -29.38
N ASP A 199 11.10 -17.04 -28.17
CA ASP A 199 11.12 -17.93 -27.01
C ASP A 199 9.78 -18.66 -26.75
N GLN A 200 8.77 -18.41 -27.59
CA GLN A 200 7.45 -19.05 -27.57
C GLN A 200 6.71 -18.85 -26.23
N ASN A 201 6.93 -17.71 -25.59
CA ASN A 201 6.31 -17.36 -24.32
C ASN A 201 4.91 -16.72 -24.49
N GLY A 202 4.49 -16.40 -25.71
CA GLY A 202 3.22 -15.76 -26.07
C GLY A 202 3.29 -14.24 -26.19
N PHE A 203 4.50 -13.64 -26.19
CA PHE A 203 4.73 -12.19 -26.19
C PHE A 203 5.77 -11.82 -27.25
N VAL A 204 5.31 -11.36 -28.41
CA VAL A 204 6.16 -11.03 -29.56
C VAL A 204 7.02 -9.80 -29.28
N ASP A 205 8.33 -9.89 -29.54
CA ASP A 205 9.31 -8.81 -29.33
C ASP A 205 9.30 -8.20 -27.91
N ASP A 206 9.09 -9.00 -26.87
CA ASP A 206 9.07 -8.55 -25.47
C ASP A 206 10.48 -8.30 -24.89
N ILE A 207 11.35 -7.67 -25.70
CA ILE A 207 12.79 -7.48 -25.45
C ILE A 207 13.09 -6.94 -24.04
N ASN A 208 12.26 -6.03 -23.51
CA ASN A 208 12.53 -5.41 -22.20
C ASN A 208 11.41 -5.55 -21.18
N GLY A 209 10.27 -6.11 -21.57
CA GLY A 209 9.07 -6.19 -20.76
C GLY A 209 7.80 -6.05 -21.59
N TRP A 210 6.65 -5.87 -20.92
CA TRP A 210 5.35 -5.97 -21.61
C TRP A 210 4.29 -5.01 -21.05
N ASN A 211 3.38 -4.60 -21.95
CA ASN A 211 2.15 -3.88 -21.63
C ASN A 211 0.95 -4.83 -21.72
N PHE A 212 0.42 -5.23 -20.55
CA PHE A 212 -0.70 -6.16 -20.44
C PHE A 212 -2.07 -5.52 -20.71
N ILE A 213 -2.15 -4.18 -20.76
CA ILE A 213 -3.38 -3.45 -21.09
C ILE A 213 -3.66 -3.56 -22.57
N ASN A 214 -2.65 -3.21 -23.38
CA ASN A 214 -2.76 -3.15 -24.83
C ASN A 214 -2.21 -4.41 -25.53
N ASN A 215 -1.63 -5.33 -24.77
CA ASN A 215 -0.98 -6.55 -25.23
C ASN A 215 0.10 -6.26 -26.28
N THR A 216 1.05 -5.41 -25.93
CA THR A 216 2.17 -4.98 -26.79
C THR A 216 3.47 -4.84 -25.99
N ASN A 217 4.59 -4.77 -26.69
CA ASN A 217 5.91 -4.47 -26.11
C ASN A 217 6.15 -2.98 -25.80
N ASN A 218 5.13 -2.12 -26.01
CA ASN A 218 5.19 -0.71 -25.64
C ASN A 218 4.68 -0.51 -24.22
N PHE A 219 5.56 -0.52 -23.25
CA PHE A 219 5.30 -0.31 -21.83
C PHE A 219 5.63 1.13 -21.38
N ALA A 220 5.60 2.11 -22.29
CA ALA A 220 5.83 3.51 -21.91
C ALA A 220 4.91 3.91 -20.75
N ASP A 221 5.49 4.60 -19.77
CA ASP A 221 4.76 5.10 -18.61
C ASP A 221 3.98 6.36 -18.99
N ASP A 222 2.69 6.35 -18.74
CA ASP A 222 1.75 7.44 -19.02
C ASP A 222 1.11 8.03 -17.74
N ASP A 223 1.73 7.72 -16.56
CA ASP A 223 1.24 8.18 -15.26
C ASP A 223 2.34 8.82 -14.37
N ASP A 224 3.60 8.55 -14.58
CA ASP A 224 4.79 8.88 -13.77
C ASP A 224 5.15 7.83 -12.70
N HIS A 225 4.17 7.09 -12.15
CA HIS A 225 4.34 6.26 -10.96
C HIS A 225 5.33 5.09 -11.17
N GLY A 226 5.22 4.32 -12.25
CA GLY A 226 6.08 3.16 -12.51
C GLY A 226 7.54 3.53 -12.73
N THR A 227 7.79 4.66 -13.43
CA THR A 227 9.15 5.20 -13.63
C THR A 227 9.75 5.65 -12.29
N HIS A 228 8.93 6.26 -11.42
CA HIS A 228 9.36 6.67 -10.09
C HIS A 228 9.74 5.47 -9.23
N VAL A 229 8.88 4.47 -9.17
CA VAL A 229 9.11 3.20 -8.48
C VAL A 229 10.39 2.50 -8.95
N ALA A 230 10.58 2.41 -10.28
CA ALA A 230 11.78 1.80 -10.86
C ALA A 230 13.08 2.55 -10.49
N GLY A 231 13.03 3.89 -10.47
CA GLY A 231 14.15 4.72 -10.04
C GLY A 231 14.55 4.47 -8.60
N ILE A 232 13.57 4.26 -7.70
CA ILE A 232 13.84 3.89 -6.31
C ILE A 232 14.58 2.55 -6.24
N VAL A 233 14.12 1.53 -6.97
CA VAL A 233 14.80 0.22 -7.00
C VAL A 233 16.25 0.35 -7.42
N VAL A 234 16.55 1.07 -8.52
CA VAL A 234 17.94 1.30 -8.99
C VAL A 234 18.75 2.08 -7.95
N GLY A 235 18.12 3.08 -7.32
CA GLY A 235 18.72 3.94 -6.30
C GLY A 235 19.16 3.22 -5.04
N THR A 236 18.66 2.00 -4.77
CA THR A 236 19.15 1.20 -3.63
C THR A 236 20.60 0.74 -3.81
N GLY A 237 21.05 0.55 -5.04
CA GLY A 237 22.39 0.06 -5.36
C GLY A 237 23.42 1.14 -5.63
N GLN A 238 23.01 2.39 -5.79
CA GLN A 238 23.87 3.54 -6.09
C GLN A 238 23.15 4.86 -5.93
N ASN A 239 23.90 5.96 -5.86
CA ASN A 239 23.33 7.29 -5.98
C ASN A 239 22.95 7.60 -7.43
N ILE A 240 21.67 7.52 -7.79
CA ILE A 240 21.19 7.82 -9.15
C ILE A 240 21.23 9.30 -9.51
N PHE A 241 21.47 10.19 -8.55
CA PHE A 241 21.60 11.64 -8.76
C PHE A 241 23.06 12.11 -8.84
N ALA A 242 24.03 11.21 -8.77
CA ALA A 242 25.44 11.51 -8.94
C ALA A 242 25.94 11.17 -10.34
N ARG A 243 27.01 11.82 -10.78
CA ARG A 243 27.69 11.50 -12.05
C ARG A 243 29.18 11.15 -11.78
N PRO A 244 29.76 10.22 -12.50
CA PRO A 244 29.09 9.34 -13.47
C PRO A 244 28.18 8.32 -12.79
N LEU A 245 27.11 7.91 -13.47
CA LEU A 245 26.29 6.77 -13.04
C LEU A 245 27.13 5.50 -13.09
N GLN A 246 26.95 4.65 -12.09
CA GLN A 246 27.58 3.33 -12.06
C GLN A 246 26.70 2.29 -12.75
N GLU A 247 27.30 1.20 -13.19
CA GLU A 247 26.53 0.07 -13.68
C GLU A 247 25.64 -0.50 -12.58
N SER A 248 24.35 -0.67 -12.90
CA SER A 248 23.38 -1.22 -11.94
C SER A 248 23.68 -2.68 -11.61
N LYS A 249 23.54 -3.01 -10.36
CA LYS A 249 23.60 -4.39 -9.85
C LYS A 249 22.28 -5.13 -9.95
N LEU A 250 21.22 -4.41 -10.30
CA LEU A 250 19.86 -4.92 -10.49
C LEU A 250 19.40 -4.71 -11.92
N LEU A 251 18.47 -5.55 -12.37
CA LEU A 251 17.76 -5.39 -13.63
C LEU A 251 16.29 -5.10 -13.33
N ILE A 252 15.75 -4.08 -13.95
CA ILE A 252 14.33 -3.72 -13.91
C ILE A 252 13.62 -4.39 -15.07
N MET A 253 12.60 -5.19 -14.76
CA MET A 253 11.68 -5.76 -15.74
C MET A 253 10.36 -4.98 -15.63
N PRO A 254 10.09 -4.01 -16.53
CA PRO A 254 8.88 -3.20 -16.49
C PRO A 254 7.69 -4.00 -17.03
N LEU A 255 6.63 -4.10 -16.24
CA LEU A 255 5.41 -4.84 -16.54
C LEU A 255 4.20 -3.93 -16.34
N LYS A 256 3.77 -3.28 -17.43
CA LYS A 256 2.67 -2.31 -17.38
C LYS A 256 1.32 -3.01 -17.34
N PHE A 257 0.64 -2.91 -16.18
CA PHE A 257 -0.74 -3.37 -16.04
C PHE A 257 -1.69 -2.27 -15.57
N LEU A 258 -1.14 -1.16 -15.05
CA LEU A 258 -1.89 0.06 -14.72
C LEU A 258 -1.83 1.05 -15.89
N GLY A 259 -2.96 1.67 -16.19
CA GLY A 259 -3.07 2.75 -17.19
C GLY A 259 -2.66 4.11 -16.65
N GLY A 260 -2.71 5.15 -17.49
CA GLY A 260 -2.40 6.53 -17.13
C GLY A 260 -3.37 7.17 -16.13
N ASN A 261 -4.38 6.43 -15.67
CA ASN A 261 -5.26 6.79 -14.55
C ASN A 261 -4.91 6.05 -13.25
N GLY A 262 -3.79 5.34 -13.22
CA GLY A 262 -3.33 4.57 -12.07
C GLY A 262 -4.13 3.30 -11.77
N SER A 263 -5.04 2.87 -12.66
CA SER A 263 -5.91 1.70 -12.45
C SER A 263 -5.63 0.57 -13.43
N GLY A 264 -5.83 -0.67 -13.00
CA GLY A 264 -5.68 -1.87 -13.82
C GLY A 264 -6.60 -3.01 -13.37
N SER A 265 -6.63 -4.11 -14.11
CA SER A 265 -7.45 -5.27 -13.78
C SER A 265 -6.67 -6.36 -13.07
N THR A 266 -7.36 -7.13 -12.23
CA THR A 266 -6.79 -8.33 -11.59
C THR A 266 -6.21 -9.31 -12.61
N SER A 267 -6.88 -9.52 -13.75
CA SER A 267 -6.38 -10.42 -14.80
C SER A 267 -5.04 -9.96 -15.37
N ASN A 268 -4.86 -8.65 -15.57
CA ASN A 268 -3.60 -8.11 -16.08
C ASN A 268 -2.49 -8.17 -15.02
N ALA A 269 -2.81 -7.95 -13.73
CA ALA A 269 -1.87 -8.15 -12.62
C ALA A 269 -1.39 -9.61 -12.55
N ILE A 270 -2.30 -10.57 -12.66
CA ILE A 270 -1.97 -12.01 -12.69
C ILE A 270 -1.06 -12.35 -13.87
N ARG A 271 -1.37 -11.83 -15.08
CA ARG A 271 -0.51 -12.02 -16.26
C ARG A 271 0.88 -11.46 -16.04
N ALA A 272 1.00 -10.28 -15.44
CA ALA A 272 2.27 -9.64 -15.14
C ALA A 272 3.10 -10.45 -14.12
N ILE A 273 2.47 -10.93 -13.05
CA ILE A 273 3.12 -11.77 -12.04
C ILE A 273 3.59 -13.10 -12.66
N TYR A 274 2.73 -13.76 -13.45
CA TYR A 274 3.07 -15.00 -14.15
C TYR A 274 4.25 -14.79 -15.10
N TYR A 275 4.22 -13.72 -15.89
CA TYR A 275 5.31 -13.33 -16.79
C TYR A 275 6.62 -13.10 -16.02
N ALA A 276 6.59 -12.31 -14.94
CA ALA A 276 7.76 -12.02 -14.12
C ALA A 276 8.45 -13.29 -13.60
N VAL A 277 7.65 -14.22 -13.07
CA VAL A 277 8.15 -15.49 -12.54
C VAL A 277 8.81 -16.33 -13.62
N ASN A 278 8.17 -16.48 -14.79
CA ASN A 278 8.68 -17.31 -15.88
C ASN A 278 9.91 -16.71 -16.57
N ASN A 279 10.09 -15.39 -16.51
CA ASN A 279 11.26 -14.68 -17.01
C ASN A 279 12.34 -14.44 -15.94
N GLY A 280 12.31 -15.19 -14.84
CA GLY A 280 13.39 -15.28 -13.87
C GLY A 280 13.50 -14.13 -12.87
N ALA A 281 12.45 -13.34 -12.66
CA ALA A 281 12.42 -12.36 -11.59
C ALA A 281 12.61 -13.05 -10.22
N ARG A 282 13.46 -12.48 -9.37
CA ARG A 282 13.65 -12.93 -8.00
C ARG A 282 12.82 -12.12 -7.01
N VAL A 283 12.46 -10.91 -7.39
CA VAL A 283 11.61 -9.99 -6.62
C VAL A 283 10.55 -9.42 -7.54
N ILE A 284 9.32 -9.35 -7.05
CA ILE A 284 8.21 -8.65 -7.70
C ILE A 284 7.80 -7.50 -6.79
N ASN A 285 7.84 -6.28 -7.32
CA ASN A 285 7.36 -5.08 -6.63
C ASN A 285 5.93 -4.78 -7.04
N ASN A 286 5.03 -4.74 -6.05
CA ASN A 286 3.62 -4.42 -6.19
C ASN A 286 3.29 -3.14 -5.39
N SER A 287 3.45 -1.97 -6.03
CA SER A 287 3.13 -0.66 -5.44
C SER A 287 1.67 -0.26 -5.70
N TRP A 288 0.75 -1.20 -5.56
CA TRP A 288 -0.67 -1.08 -5.84
C TRP A 288 -1.50 -2.03 -4.97
N GLY A 289 -2.82 -1.84 -4.97
CA GLY A 289 -3.70 -2.75 -4.26
C GLY A 289 -5.19 -2.48 -4.47
N GLY A 290 -6.00 -3.27 -3.76
CA GLY A 290 -7.45 -3.15 -3.72
C GLY A 290 -8.03 -3.80 -2.48
N SER A 291 -9.26 -3.44 -2.11
CA SER A 291 -9.96 -3.99 -0.94
C SER A 291 -10.61 -5.35 -1.18
N SER A 292 -10.69 -5.78 -2.45
CA SER A 292 -11.39 -7.01 -2.82
C SER A 292 -10.44 -8.21 -2.77
N TYR A 293 -10.84 -9.25 -2.04
CA TYR A 293 -10.15 -10.53 -2.07
C TYR A 293 -10.39 -11.21 -3.43
N SER A 294 -9.32 -11.56 -4.12
CA SER A 294 -9.35 -12.37 -5.34
C SER A 294 -8.60 -13.67 -5.11
N ARG A 295 -9.29 -14.81 -5.33
CA ARG A 295 -8.66 -16.14 -5.26
C ARG A 295 -7.63 -16.32 -6.37
N SER A 296 -7.94 -15.82 -7.55
CA SER A 296 -7.04 -15.91 -8.72
C SER A 296 -5.74 -15.12 -8.50
N LEU A 297 -5.82 -13.92 -7.90
CA LEU A 297 -4.64 -13.15 -7.56
C LEU A 297 -3.85 -13.82 -6.43
N HIS A 298 -4.54 -14.39 -5.44
CA HIS A 298 -3.88 -15.17 -4.39
C HIS A 298 -3.12 -16.37 -4.99
N ASP A 299 -3.74 -17.11 -5.92
CA ASP A 299 -3.10 -18.21 -6.64
C ASP A 299 -1.85 -17.73 -7.41
N ALA A 300 -1.86 -16.51 -7.98
CA ALA A 300 -0.68 -15.95 -8.65
C ALA A 300 0.46 -15.64 -7.67
N ILE A 301 0.15 -15.16 -6.47
CA ILE A 301 1.15 -14.95 -5.42
C ILE A 301 1.69 -16.29 -4.90
N ILE A 302 0.86 -17.33 -4.80
CA ILE A 302 1.29 -18.70 -4.49
C ILE A 302 2.21 -19.24 -5.59
N TYR A 303 1.87 -18.99 -6.87
CA TYR A 303 2.72 -19.39 -7.99
C TYR A 303 4.12 -18.77 -7.87
N ALA A 304 4.22 -17.48 -7.50
CA ALA A 304 5.49 -16.82 -7.23
C ALA A 304 6.25 -17.48 -6.04
N TYR A 305 5.52 -17.83 -4.97
CA TYR A 305 6.08 -18.56 -3.84
C TYR A 305 6.67 -19.90 -4.25
N ASP A 306 5.93 -20.71 -5.00
CA ASP A 306 6.36 -22.04 -5.44
C ASP A 306 7.63 -21.98 -6.33
N HIS A 307 7.83 -20.85 -7.03
CA HIS A 307 9.01 -20.56 -7.85
C HIS A 307 10.10 -19.78 -7.09
N ARG A 308 10.02 -19.71 -5.75
CA ARG A 308 11.04 -19.12 -4.86
C ARG A 308 11.20 -17.59 -5.02
N VAL A 309 10.20 -16.91 -5.57
CA VAL A 309 10.17 -15.45 -5.78
C VAL A 309 9.67 -14.76 -4.51
N LEU A 310 10.29 -13.64 -4.14
CA LEU A 310 9.78 -12.72 -3.14
C LEU A 310 8.79 -11.76 -3.78
N VAL A 311 7.62 -11.62 -3.18
CA VAL A 311 6.65 -10.58 -3.55
C VAL A 311 6.69 -9.50 -2.48
N VAL A 312 6.87 -8.24 -2.87
CA VAL A 312 6.89 -7.08 -1.97
C VAL A 312 5.69 -6.20 -2.31
N SER A 313 4.81 -5.99 -1.35
CA SER A 313 3.49 -5.39 -1.57
C SER A 313 3.26 -4.18 -0.67
N ALA A 314 2.76 -3.09 -1.23
CA ALA A 314 2.40 -1.88 -0.51
C ALA A 314 1.22 -2.11 0.43
N ALA A 315 1.34 -1.68 1.69
CA ALA A 315 0.28 -1.86 2.69
C ALA A 315 -0.99 -1.04 2.38
N GLY A 316 -0.88 0.05 1.63
CA GLY A 316 -1.96 0.98 1.30
C GLY A 316 -1.87 2.31 2.04
N ASN A 317 -2.65 3.31 1.60
CA ASN A 317 -2.50 4.71 2.03
C ASN A 317 -3.79 5.32 2.61
N TYR A 318 -4.57 4.51 3.31
CA TYR A 318 -5.87 4.92 3.86
C TYR A 318 -5.84 5.12 5.39
N ALA A 319 -4.66 5.05 6.03
CA ALA A 319 -4.49 5.06 7.48
C ALA A 319 -5.34 3.97 8.19
N ASN A 320 -5.60 2.85 7.50
CA ASN A 320 -6.44 1.76 7.98
C ASN A 320 -5.60 0.67 8.66
N ASN A 321 -6.21 0.00 9.61
CA ASN A 321 -5.67 -1.23 10.18
C ASN A 321 -5.97 -2.42 9.26
N ASN A 322 -4.94 -2.94 8.58
CA ASN A 322 -5.04 -4.07 7.66
C ASN A 322 -5.40 -5.40 8.35
N ASP A 323 -5.24 -5.49 9.68
CA ASP A 323 -5.73 -6.63 10.46
C ASP A 323 -7.28 -6.65 10.54
N GLN A 324 -7.93 -5.51 10.24
CA GLN A 324 -9.39 -5.35 10.30
C GLN A 324 -10.00 -5.06 8.93
N ILE A 325 -9.32 -4.27 8.10
CA ILE A 325 -9.76 -3.86 6.76
C ILE A 325 -8.64 -4.25 5.78
N PRO A 326 -8.67 -5.48 5.27
CA PRO A 326 -7.59 -6.02 4.44
C PRO A 326 -7.38 -5.23 3.14
N MET A 327 -6.13 -5.17 2.69
CA MET A 327 -5.69 -4.63 1.41
C MET A 327 -4.91 -5.69 0.63
N TYR A 328 -5.30 -6.00 -0.59
CA TYR A 328 -4.67 -7.04 -1.41
C TYR A 328 -3.87 -6.45 -2.56
N PRO A 329 -2.68 -7.02 -2.87
CA PRO A 329 -2.11 -8.31 -2.44
C PRO A 329 -1.44 -8.30 -1.06
N SER A 330 -1.25 -7.15 -0.41
CA SER A 330 -0.52 -6.99 0.85
C SER A 330 -0.94 -8.00 1.95
N ASN A 331 -2.25 -8.26 2.07
CA ASN A 331 -2.83 -9.13 3.10
C ASN A 331 -2.91 -10.63 2.74
N TYR A 332 -2.43 -11.05 1.56
CA TYR A 332 -2.35 -12.50 1.33
C TYR A 332 -1.31 -13.13 2.24
N ASP A 333 -1.70 -14.17 2.96
CA ASP A 333 -0.90 -14.88 3.96
C ASP A 333 0.21 -15.79 3.36
N VAL A 334 0.55 -15.58 2.08
CA VAL A 334 1.60 -16.35 1.39
C VAL A 334 2.97 -16.07 2.02
N PRO A 335 3.75 -17.13 2.36
CA PRO A 335 4.97 -16.96 3.15
C PRO A 335 6.05 -16.09 2.51
N SER A 336 6.07 -15.92 1.19
CA SER A 336 7.00 -15.01 0.48
C SER A 336 6.39 -13.65 0.13
N ASN A 337 5.17 -13.34 0.59
CA ASN A 337 4.56 -12.02 0.40
C ASN A 337 4.94 -11.11 1.57
N LEU A 338 5.68 -10.04 1.31
CA LEU A 338 6.16 -9.08 2.30
C LEU A 338 5.37 -7.79 2.18
N SER A 339 4.60 -7.45 3.19
CA SER A 339 3.82 -6.21 3.28
C SER A 339 4.65 -5.08 3.88
N VAL A 340 4.65 -3.90 3.23
CA VAL A 340 5.48 -2.76 3.60
C VAL A 340 4.63 -1.54 3.93
N GLY A 341 4.79 -1.03 5.15
CA GLY A 341 4.26 0.26 5.60
C GLY A 341 5.22 1.41 5.33
N SER A 342 4.68 2.61 5.19
CA SER A 342 5.49 3.83 4.99
C SER A 342 5.89 4.45 6.32
N THR A 343 7.16 4.84 6.46
CA THR A 343 7.64 5.67 7.56
C THR A 343 8.01 7.07 7.08
N SER A 344 7.85 8.04 7.99
CA SER A 344 8.25 9.42 7.78
C SER A 344 9.76 9.59 7.95
N ARG A 345 10.26 10.80 7.68
CA ARG A 345 11.64 11.18 7.95
C ARG A 345 12.00 11.18 9.46
N TYR A 346 11.02 11.12 10.34
CA TYR A 346 11.21 11.04 11.80
C TYR A 346 11.17 9.62 12.34
N ASP A 347 11.11 8.64 11.44
CA ASP A 347 11.07 7.21 11.77
C ASP A 347 9.75 6.75 12.43
N ASP A 348 8.71 7.58 12.43
CA ASP A 348 7.36 7.19 12.80
C ASP A 348 6.58 6.67 11.58
N LEU A 349 5.42 6.05 11.81
CA LEU A 349 4.55 5.61 10.72
C LEU A 349 3.97 6.85 10.01
N SER A 350 4.06 6.89 8.69
CA SER A 350 3.44 7.95 7.89
C SER A 350 1.95 8.06 8.18
N SER A 351 1.44 9.28 8.31
CA SER A 351 0.04 9.52 8.71
C SER A 351 -1.01 8.89 7.80
N PHE A 352 -0.66 8.63 6.56
CA PHE A 352 -1.50 7.96 5.57
C PHE A 352 -1.30 6.45 5.53
N SER A 353 -0.17 5.93 6.04
CA SER A 353 0.17 4.52 5.88
C SER A 353 -0.87 3.61 6.53
N ASN A 354 -1.30 2.59 5.79
CA ASN A 354 -1.95 1.47 6.43
C ASN A 354 -0.96 0.76 7.36
N TYR A 355 -1.49 0.13 8.39
CA TYR A 355 -0.75 -0.59 9.43
C TYR A 355 -1.46 -1.90 9.79
N GLY A 356 -0.78 -2.75 10.55
CA GLY A 356 -1.35 -4.00 11.05
C GLY A 356 -0.31 -4.78 11.82
N ALA A 357 -0.58 -5.02 13.10
CA ALA A 357 0.36 -5.72 14.00
C ALA A 357 0.68 -7.16 13.55
N THR A 358 -0.15 -7.74 12.67
CA THR A 358 0.04 -9.10 12.15
C THR A 358 0.24 -9.12 10.63
N THR A 359 -0.40 -8.22 9.88
CA THR A 359 -0.46 -8.26 8.42
C THR A 359 0.56 -7.37 7.72
N VAL A 360 0.97 -6.24 8.33
CA VAL A 360 2.04 -5.41 7.78
C VAL A 360 3.36 -5.81 8.40
N ASN A 361 4.37 -6.14 7.59
CA ASN A 361 5.56 -6.82 8.09
C ASN A 361 6.65 -5.85 8.58
N VAL A 362 6.95 -4.80 7.83
CA VAL A 362 8.08 -3.90 8.10
C VAL A 362 7.78 -2.49 7.65
N GLY A 363 8.32 -1.49 8.34
CA GLY A 363 8.32 -0.10 7.90
C GLY A 363 9.49 0.20 6.97
N SER A 364 9.30 1.16 6.06
CA SER A 364 10.34 1.68 5.16
C SER A 364 10.04 3.14 4.81
N PRO A 365 11.06 3.99 4.57
CA PRO A 365 10.83 5.37 4.17
C PRO A 365 9.95 5.49 2.93
N GLY A 366 8.90 6.32 2.99
CA GLY A 366 7.96 6.50 1.89
C GLY A 366 7.36 7.91 1.82
N GLU A 367 7.89 8.90 2.57
CA GLU A 367 7.47 10.29 2.45
C GLU A 367 8.51 11.14 1.74
N TYR A 368 8.05 11.98 0.79
CA TYR A 368 8.87 12.92 0.04
C TYR A 368 10.07 12.26 -0.63
N ILE A 369 9.84 11.12 -1.25
CA ILE A 369 10.87 10.35 -1.92
C ILE A 369 11.09 10.93 -3.33
N GLU A 370 12.30 11.46 -3.57
CA GLU A 370 12.71 11.95 -4.89
C GLU A 370 13.12 10.78 -5.77
N SER A 371 12.59 10.72 -7.00
CA SER A 371 12.97 9.68 -7.96
C SER A 371 12.70 10.11 -9.40
N THR A 372 13.03 9.25 -10.35
CA THR A 372 12.89 9.46 -11.80
C THR A 372 11.42 9.46 -12.21
N VAL A 373 11.05 10.31 -13.20
CA VAL A 373 9.75 10.27 -13.87
C VAL A 373 9.94 10.45 -15.37
N PRO A 374 8.95 10.11 -16.23
CA PRO A 374 9.07 10.24 -17.67
C PRO A 374 9.52 11.61 -18.15
N GLY A 375 10.17 11.65 -19.33
CA GLY A 375 10.69 12.89 -19.92
C GLY A 375 12.04 13.32 -19.34
N ASN A 376 12.82 12.39 -18.84
CA ASN A 376 14.13 12.63 -18.20
C ASN A 376 14.04 13.66 -17.09
N ALA A 377 13.09 13.47 -16.18
CA ALA A 377 12.79 14.37 -15.08
C ALA A 377 12.78 13.62 -13.75
N THR A 378 12.67 14.38 -12.65
CA THR A 378 12.51 13.86 -11.29
C THR A 378 11.31 14.51 -10.62
N MET A 379 10.78 13.84 -9.62
CA MET A 379 9.68 14.33 -8.82
C MET A 379 9.70 13.67 -7.44
N SER A 380 9.24 14.40 -6.43
CA SER A 380 9.08 13.88 -5.08
C SER A 380 7.68 13.35 -4.87
N MET A 381 7.55 12.08 -4.49
CA MET A 381 6.27 11.43 -4.21
C MET A 381 6.21 10.85 -2.80
N SER A 382 5.00 10.64 -2.29
CA SER A 382 4.76 10.02 -0.97
C SER A 382 3.75 8.88 -1.09
N GLY A 383 4.00 7.79 -0.38
CA GLY A 383 3.11 6.62 -0.37
C GLY A 383 3.81 5.37 0.13
N THR A 384 3.04 4.37 0.49
CA THR A 384 3.57 3.01 0.66
C THR A 384 4.13 2.46 -0.65
N SER A 385 3.72 3.05 -1.79
CA SER A 385 4.30 2.81 -3.13
C SER A 385 5.77 3.20 -3.25
N MET A 386 6.25 4.17 -2.48
CA MET A 386 7.66 4.58 -2.47
C MET A 386 8.47 3.78 -1.44
N ALA A 387 7.82 3.36 -0.36
CA ALA A 387 8.42 2.49 0.66
C ALA A 387 8.70 1.06 0.12
N THR A 388 7.77 0.53 -0.67
CA THR A 388 7.83 -0.84 -1.22
C THR A 388 9.01 -1.08 -2.15
N PRO A 389 9.29 -0.24 -3.17
CA PRO A 389 10.42 -0.44 -4.08
C PRO A 389 11.79 -0.29 -3.40
N PHE A 390 11.88 0.47 -2.33
CA PHE A 390 13.09 0.50 -1.52
C PHE A 390 13.39 -0.89 -0.93
N VAL A 391 12.39 -1.53 -0.32
CA VAL A 391 12.52 -2.90 0.21
C VAL A 391 12.77 -3.91 -0.91
N ALA A 392 12.09 -3.78 -2.05
CA ALA A 392 12.28 -4.66 -3.21
C ALA A 392 13.70 -4.55 -3.79
N GLY A 393 14.24 -3.35 -3.91
CA GLY A 393 15.61 -3.12 -4.37
C GLY A 393 16.64 -3.70 -3.39
N MET A 394 16.47 -3.45 -2.09
CA MET A 394 17.34 -4.01 -1.06
C MET A 394 17.29 -5.55 -1.04
N ALA A 395 16.11 -6.13 -1.21
CA ALA A 395 15.95 -7.58 -1.35
C ALA A 395 16.69 -8.11 -2.60
N GLY A 396 16.61 -7.40 -3.72
CA GLY A 396 17.36 -7.75 -4.94
C GLY A 396 18.87 -7.76 -4.71
N LEU A 397 19.42 -6.75 -4.03
CA LEU A 397 20.82 -6.69 -3.65
C LEU A 397 21.21 -7.81 -2.68
N ALA A 398 20.35 -8.11 -1.69
CA ALA A 398 20.57 -9.19 -0.75
C ALA A 398 20.52 -10.58 -1.43
N PHE A 399 19.64 -10.79 -2.41
CA PHE A 399 19.63 -12.01 -3.23
C PHE A 399 20.91 -12.17 -4.05
N ARG A 400 21.49 -11.06 -4.49
CA ARG A 400 22.77 -11.11 -5.20
C ARG A 400 23.90 -11.58 -4.28
N GLU A 401 23.93 -11.13 -3.03
CA GLU A 401 24.92 -11.57 -2.04
C GLU A 401 24.63 -13.02 -1.53
N ALA A 402 23.36 -13.45 -1.51
CA ALA A 402 22.91 -14.76 -1.04
C ALA A 402 21.95 -15.44 -2.05
N PRO A 403 22.40 -15.84 -3.25
CA PRO A 403 21.55 -16.28 -4.38
C PRO A 403 20.79 -17.58 -4.12
N SER A 404 21.21 -18.39 -3.17
CA SER A 404 20.56 -19.67 -2.82
C SER A 404 19.26 -19.50 -2.03
N LEU A 405 19.02 -18.34 -1.43
CA LEU A 405 17.81 -18.10 -0.63
C LEU A 405 16.54 -18.18 -1.49
N SER A 406 15.46 -18.69 -0.91
CA SER A 406 14.12 -18.55 -1.49
C SER A 406 13.50 -17.21 -1.13
N GLY A 407 12.40 -16.83 -1.81
CA GLY A 407 11.62 -15.64 -1.45
C GLY A 407 11.14 -15.65 0.00
N TYR A 408 10.73 -16.82 0.50
CA TYR A 408 10.39 -17.01 1.92
C TYR A 408 11.57 -16.70 2.85
N GLN A 409 12.75 -17.27 2.56
CA GLN A 409 13.93 -17.06 3.40
C GLN A 409 14.40 -15.60 3.35
N MET A 410 14.30 -14.95 2.19
CA MET A 410 14.60 -13.53 2.05
C MET A 410 13.63 -12.66 2.87
N LYS A 411 12.31 -12.96 2.83
CA LYS A 411 11.35 -12.29 3.71
C LYS A 411 11.75 -12.43 5.18
N GLN A 412 12.07 -13.65 5.63
CA GLN A 412 12.50 -13.89 7.01
C GLN A 412 13.77 -13.09 7.34
N LEU A 413 14.73 -13.06 6.43
CA LEU A 413 15.98 -12.33 6.63
C LEU A 413 15.73 -10.81 6.77
N ILE A 414 14.92 -10.23 5.89
CA ILE A 414 14.54 -8.80 5.97
C ILE A 414 13.88 -8.51 7.33
N MET A 415 12.94 -9.35 7.77
CA MET A 415 12.25 -9.15 9.05
C MET A 415 13.19 -9.31 10.26
N GLN A 416 14.15 -10.24 10.20
CA GLN A 416 15.10 -10.50 11.28
C GLN A 416 16.19 -9.43 11.40
N THR A 417 16.59 -8.84 10.28
CA THR A 417 17.60 -7.79 10.24
C THR A 417 17.04 -6.38 10.39
N ALA A 418 15.71 -6.23 10.41
CA ALA A 418 15.06 -4.93 10.57
C ALA A 418 15.38 -4.31 11.93
N GLN A 419 15.64 -3.01 11.91
CA GLN A 419 15.96 -2.23 13.11
C GLN A 419 14.69 -1.99 13.94
N GLN A 420 14.71 -2.43 15.20
CA GLN A 420 13.62 -2.19 16.14
C GLN A 420 13.38 -0.69 16.32
N ASN A 421 12.09 -0.33 16.30
CA ASN A 421 11.67 1.05 16.37
C ASN A 421 10.40 1.16 17.25
N GLY A 422 10.52 1.84 18.39
CA GLY A 422 9.42 2.00 19.34
C GLY A 422 8.19 2.69 18.77
N TYR A 423 8.35 3.57 17.77
CA TYR A 423 7.21 4.23 17.10
C TYR A 423 6.40 3.30 16.21
N LEU A 424 6.94 2.14 15.83
CA LEU A 424 6.26 1.12 15.02
C LEU A 424 5.68 -0.03 15.86
N ASN A 425 5.79 0.06 17.19
CA ASN A 425 5.31 -0.99 18.07
C ASN A 425 3.79 -1.17 17.98
N GLY A 426 3.35 -2.39 17.62
CA GLY A 426 1.94 -2.71 17.39
C GLY A 426 1.35 -2.16 16.10
N LEU A 427 2.17 -1.53 15.24
CA LEU A 427 1.75 -1.00 13.94
C LEU A 427 2.24 -1.84 12.76
N VAL A 428 3.39 -2.50 12.93
CA VAL A 428 3.88 -3.53 12.01
C VAL A 428 4.32 -4.76 12.79
N SER A 429 4.28 -5.95 12.18
CA SER A 429 4.48 -7.22 12.89
C SER A 429 5.89 -7.39 13.48
N THR A 430 6.90 -6.76 12.88
CA THR A 430 8.26 -6.73 13.41
C THR A 430 8.49 -5.63 14.44
N SER A 431 7.60 -4.66 14.58
CA SER A 431 7.83 -3.40 15.29
C SER A 431 9.13 -2.71 14.85
N ALA A 432 9.47 -2.83 13.56
CA ALA A 432 10.78 -2.47 13.05
C ALA A 432 10.70 -1.80 11.67
N ARG A 433 11.74 -1.05 11.34
CA ARG A 433 12.01 -0.48 10.03
C ARG A 433 13.15 -1.24 9.35
N ILE A 434 13.14 -1.35 8.02
CA ILE A 434 14.23 -1.99 7.27
C ILE A 434 15.60 -1.37 7.62
N ASP A 435 16.59 -2.22 7.83
CA ASP A 435 18.01 -1.85 7.96
C ASP A 435 18.78 -2.41 6.76
N ALA A 436 19.10 -1.54 5.83
CA ALA A 436 19.76 -1.91 4.59
C ALA A 436 21.19 -2.44 4.83
N LEU A 437 21.93 -1.78 5.73
CA LEU A 437 23.32 -2.17 6.01
C LEU A 437 23.39 -3.53 6.68
N TYR A 438 22.58 -3.74 7.70
CA TYR A 438 22.59 -5.01 8.43
C TYR A 438 22.04 -6.17 7.58
N LEU A 439 21.06 -5.90 6.70
CA LEU A 439 20.56 -6.87 5.73
C LEU A 439 21.68 -7.35 4.79
N ILE A 440 22.44 -6.44 4.16
CA ILE A 440 23.51 -6.79 3.24
C ILE A 440 24.65 -7.51 3.96
N GLN A 441 25.12 -6.99 5.09
CA GLN A 441 26.18 -7.64 5.88
C GLN A 441 25.81 -9.07 6.29
N THR A 442 24.55 -9.28 6.70
CA THR A 442 24.07 -10.61 7.07
C THR A 442 23.97 -11.52 5.85
N SER A 443 23.49 -11.00 4.72
CA SER A 443 23.41 -11.76 3.45
C SER A 443 24.79 -12.26 3.01
N GLN A 444 25.84 -11.45 3.12
CA GLN A 444 27.21 -11.80 2.77
C GLN A 444 27.80 -12.91 3.67
N GLN A 445 27.29 -13.04 4.89
CA GLN A 445 27.72 -14.07 5.84
C GLN A 445 26.96 -15.39 5.71
N MET A 446 25.86 -15.41 4.94
CA MET A 446 25.05 -16.62 4.78
C MET A 446 25.78 -17.62 3.89
N VAL A 447 26.33 -18.65 4.52
CA VAL A 447 26.84 -19.83 3.79
C VAL A 447 25.65 -20.55 3.18
N SER A 448 25.75 -20.88 1.89
CA SER A 448 24.73 -21.53 1.07
C SER A 448 24.30 -22.89 1.64
N THR A 449 23.48 -22.89 2.66
CA THR A 449 22.69 -24.06 3.07
C THR A 449 21.27 -23.85 2.57
N ALA A 450 20.99 -24.36 1.38
CA ALA A 450 19.63 -24.37 0.84
C ALA A 450 18.73 -25.20 1.74
N SER A 451 18.12 -24.58 2.75
CA SER A 451 17.04 -25.23 3.47
C SER A 451 15.80 -25.32 2.55
N ALA A 452 15.09 -26.43 2.66
CA ALA A 452 13.87 -26.62 1.90
C ALA A 452 12.86 -25.50 2.24
N GLN A 453 12.22 -24.96 1.22
CA GLN A 453 11.09 -24.05 1.41
C GLN A 453 9.94 -24.82 2.06
N PRO A 454 9.28 -24.29 3.11
CA PRO A 454 8.13 -24.93 3.71
C PRO A 454 7.02 -25.20 2.67
N SER A 455 6.30 -26.31 2.81
CA SER A 455 5.08 -26.49 2.02
C SER A 455 4.02 -25.51 2.52
N TYR A 456 3.38 -24.79 1.61
CA TYR A 456 2.30 -23.87 1.93
C TYR A 456 0.98 -24.40 1.37
N LYS A 457 -0.08 -24.33 2.17
CA LYS A 457 -1.45 -24.58 1.74
C LYS A 457 -2.27 -23.37 2.14
N PRO A 458 -2.90 -22.69 1.18
CA PRO A 458 -3.72 -21.51 1.48
C PRO A 458 -4.88 -21.87 2.39
N SER A 459 -5.22 -20.96 3.30
CA SER A 459 -6.28 -21.13 4.31
C SER A 459 -7.65 -21.42 3.67
N TYR A 460 -7.95 -20.83 2.51
CA TYR A 460 -9.20 -21.07 1.79
C TYR A 460 -9.37 -22.51 1.28
N LEU A 461 -8.31 -23.31 1.21
CA LEU A 461 -8.39 -24.75 0.88
C LEU A 461 -8.76 -25.62 2.09
N SER A 462 -8.56 -25.11 3.31
CA SER A 462 -8.93 -25.80 4.56
C SER A 462 -10.37 -25.51 4.99
N GLU A 463 -10.96 -24.41 4.54
CA GLU A 463 -12.30 -23.99 4.86
C GLU A 463 -13.27 -24.27 3.69
N ARG A 464 -13.78 -25.49 3.62
CA ARG A 464 -15.10 -25.72 3.02
C ARG A 464 -16.16 -25.20 4.00
N SER A 465 -16.24 -23.89 4.15
CA SER A 465 -17.37 -23.23 4.81
C SER A 465 -18.28 -22.62 3.75
N PRO A 466 -19.56 -22.98 3.72
CA PRO A 466 -20.55 -22.42 2.78
C PRO A 466 -20.85 -20.94 2.98
N ALA A 467 -20.18 -20.26 3.89
CA ALA A 467 -20.54 -18.92 4.37
C ALA A 467 -19.85 -17.75 3.63
N ALA A 468 -18.94 -18.00 2.68
CA ALA A 468 -18.36 -16.92 1.86
C ALA A 468 -19.16 -16.59 0.60
N ASP A 469 -20.22 -17.35 0.34
CA ASP A 469 -21.03 -17.24 -0.87
C ASP A 469 -22.24 -16.32 -0.78
N ASP A 470 -22.59 -15.78 0.44
CA ASP A 470 -23.79 -14.98 0.66
C ASP A 470 -23.60 -13.45 0.55
N ALA A 471 -22.47 -12.95 0.06
CA ALA A 471 -22.26 -11.51 -0.13
C ALA A 471 -22.98 -10.93 -1.37
N ALA A 472 -23.80 -11.74 -2.08
CA ALA A 472 -24.59 -11.28 -3.24
C ALA A 472 -26.10 -11.32 -3.02
N GLY A 473 -26.60 -11.39 -1.81
CA GLY A 473 -28.05 -11.37 -1.55
C GLY A 473 -28.39 -11.12 -0.10
N GLY A 474 -29.02 -10.02 0.14
CA GLY A 474 -29.42 -9.39 1.39
C GLY A 474 -29.84 -10.26 2.58
N GLY A 475 -29.58 -9.74 3.75
CA GLY A 475 -30.25 -10.14 4.99
C GLY A 475 -29.31 -10.44 6.14
N GLY A 476 -29.27 -9.54 7.13
CA GLY A 476 -28.43 -9.54 8.29
C GLY A 476 -28.49 -10.79 9.17
N GLY A 477 -27.38 -11.05 9.83
CA GLY A 477 -27.26 -12.04 10.87
C GLY A 477 -25.89 -12.02 11.49
N CYS A 478 -25.79 -11.42 12.65
CA CYS A 478 -24.62 -11.34 13.51
C CYS A 478 -24.14 -12.76 13.88
N GLY A 479 -23.04 -13.20 13.27
CA GLY A 479 -22.39 -14.46 13.59
C GLY A 479 -21.35 -14.32 14.68
N LEU A 480 -21.76 -14.11 15.92
CA LEU A 480 -20.90 -14.22 17.09
C LEU A 480 -21.62 -15.20 18.03
N VAL A 481 -21.22 -16.44 18.01
CA VAL A 481 -21.23 -17.50 19.02
C VAL A 481 -21.23 -18.88 18.34
N LYS A 482 -20.02 -19.41 18.07
CA LYS A 482 -19.78 -20.85 18.04
C LYS A 482 -18.30 -21.14 18.23
N ALA A 483 -17.84 -20.98 19.44
CA ALA A 483 -16.67 -21.69 19.92
C ALA A 483 -16.82 -21.83 21.43
N VAL A 484 -17.43 -22.90 21.84
CA VAL A 484 -17.23 -23.66 23.08
C VAL A 484 -18.43 -24.62 23.21
N THR A 485 -18.32 -25.84 22.72
CA THR A 485 -18.80 -27.05 23.38
C THR A 485 -18.47 -28.25 22.47
N GLN A 486 -17.37 -28.88 22.72
CA GLN A 486 -17.21 -30.33 22.53
C GLN A 486 -16.31 -30.82 23.66
N ASN A 487 -16.96 -31.47 24.62
CA ASN A 487 -16.48 -32.72 25.18
C ASN A 487 -17.43 -33.23 26.26
N GLY A 488 -18.03 -34.34 25.98
CA GLY A 488 -18.07 -35.52 26.76
C GLY A 488 -19.32 -35.84 27.58
N PRO A 489 -19.64 -37.09 27.80
CA PRO A 489 -21.00 -37.58 27.98
C PRO A 489 -21.35 -37.78 29.45
N GLY A 490 -22.66 -37.67 29.78
CA GLY A 490 -23.12 -38.06 31.10
C GLY A 490 -24.58 -37.71 31.38
N SER A 491 -25.40 -38.72 31.40
CA SER A 491 -26.80 -38.76 31.78
C SER A 491 -27.09 -38.18 33.20
N GLY A 492 -28.22 -37.47 33.34
CA GLY A 492 -28.78 -37.16 34.65
C GLY A 492 -29.93 -36.17 34.61
N SER A 493 -31.14 -36.66 34.85
CA SER A 493 -32.40 -35.96 35.07
C SER A 493 -32.39 -35.02 36.27
N GLY A 494 -33.03 -33.85 36.17
CA GLY A 494 -33.47 -33.11 37.37
C GLY A 494 -33.76 -31.63 37.16
N SER A 495 -35.02 -31.30 37.11
CA SER A 495 -35.74 -30.12 37.62
C SER A 495 -35.10 -28.74 37.71
N GLY A 496 -35.69 -27.79 37.01
CA GLY A 496 -36.13 -26.48 37.49
C GLY A 496 -35.09 -25.51 38.04
N GLY A 497 -34.50 -24.67 37.18
CA GLY A 497 -33.82 -23.47 37.61
C GLY A 497 -33.68 -22.50 36.42
N ALA A 498 -34.11 -21.25 36.60
CA ALA A 498 -33.99 -20.22 35.59
C ALA A 498 -32.53 -20.06 35.16
N PRO A 499 -32.23 -19.90 33.85
CA PRO A 499 -30.86 -19.88 33.36
C PRO A 499 -30.09 -18.65 33.84
N ILE A 500 -29.01 -18.90 34.56
CA ILE A 500 -28.03 -17.91 35.05
C ILE A 500 -27.56 -16.94 33.96
N GLY A 501 -27.68 -17.32 32.70
CA GLY A 501 -27.31 -16.48 31.54
C GLY A 501 -28.13 -15.16 31.42
N ILE A 502 -29.38 -15.13 31.88
CA ILE A 502 -30.22 -13.92 31.82
C ILE A 502 -29.78 -12.90 32.89
N VAL A 503 -29.35 -13.36 34.05
CA VAL A 503 -28.90 -12.47 35.13
C VAL A 503 -27.53 -11.85 34.81
N VAL A 504 -26.62 -12.59 34.16
CA VAL A 504 -25.31 -12.05 33.73
C VAL A 504 -25.47 -11.04 32.59
N GLY A 505 -26.38 -11.29 31.64
CA GLY A 505 -26.68 -10.35 30.56
C GLY A 505 -27.24 -9.01 31.06
N LEU A 506 -28.11 -9.05 32.06
CA LEU A 506 -28.71 -7.83 32.65
C LEU A 506 -27.71 -7.01 33.49
N LEU A 507 -26.65 -7.61 34.01
CA LEU A 507 -25.58 -6.92 34.74
C LEU A 507 -24.52 -6.31 33.84
N LEU A 508 -24.32 -6.83 32.60
CA LEU A 508 -23.34 -6.31 31.66
C LEU A 508 -23.86 -5.14 30.83
N ILE A 509 -25.18 -4.99 30.67
CA ILE A 509 -25.79 -3.86 29.94
C ILE A 509 -25.44 -2.50 30.58
N PRO A 510 -25.53 -2.30 31.91
CA PRO A 510 -25.08 -1.06 32.50
C PRO A 510 -23.59 -0.77 32.35
N LEU A 511 -22.74 -1.80 32.33
CA LEU A 511 -21.30 -1.65 32.13
C LEU A 511 -20.97 -1.25 30.69
N ALA A 512 -21.62 -1.85 29.72
CA ALA A 512 -21.49 -1.49 28.32
C ALA A 512 -22.00 -0.08 28.03
N VAL A 513 -23.15 0.29 28.60
CA VAL A 513 -23.70 1.66 28.56
C VAL A 513 -22.77 2.64 29.25
N TRP A 514 -22.21 2.27 30.41
CA TRP A 514 -21.23 3.10 31.12
C TRP A 514 -19.93 3.28 30.33
N GLN A 515 -19.42 2.23 29.67
CA GLN A 515 -18.26 2.34 28.76
C GLN A 515 -18.57 3.23 27.56
N VAL A 516 -19.73 3.06 26.92
CA VAL A 516 -20.16 3.92 25.80
C VAL A 516 -20.35 5.37 26.24
N LEU A 517 -20.88 5.61 27.43
CA LEU A 517 -21.01 6.95 27.98
C LEU A 517 -19.66 7.54 28.41
N ARG A 518 -18.74 6.72 28.91
CA ARG A 518 -17.37 7.13 29.23
C ARG A 518 -16.57 7.49 28.00
N VAL A 519 -16.73 6.74 26.89
CA VAL A 519 -16.13 7.08 25.60
C VAL A 519 -16.75 8.36 25.01
N ARG A 520 -18.03 8.64 25.28
CA ARG A 520 -18.68 9.90 24.87
C ARG A 520 -18.32 11.11 25.73
N SER A 521 -17.83 10.89 26.95
CA SER A 521 -17.34 11.94 27.85
C SER A 521 -15.82 12.11 27.80
N ALA A 522 -15.11 11.40 26.90
CA ALA A 522 -13.72 11.67 26.62
C ALA A 522 -13.58 13.08 26.04
N ASP A 523 -12.69 13.85 26.64
CA ASP A 523 -12.40 15.27 26.40
C ASP A 523 -12.29 15.55 24.88
N PRO A 524 -12.85 16.65 24.35
CA PRO A 524 -12.69 17.06 22.95
C PRO A 524 -11.25 17.10 22.44
N LYS A 525 -10.25 17.04 23.31
CA LYS A 525 -8.83 16.95 22.97
C LYS A 525 -8.47 15.70 22.18
N ASP A 526 -9.16 14.56 22.37
CA ASP A 526 -8.88 13.30 21.66
C ASP A 526 -9.40 13.23 20.22
N LYS A 527 -10.03 14.30 19.70
CA LYS A 527 -10.53 14.39 18.32
C LYS A 527 -9.62 15.20 17.39
N ARG A 528 -8.48 15.67 17.87
CA ARG A 528 -7.57 16.49 17.06
C ARG A 528 -6.74 15.62 16.12
N ARG A 529 -6.78 15.95 14.85
CA ARG A 529 -6.04 15.25 13.79
C ARG A 529 -4.52 15.49 13.88
N TYR A 530 -4.08 16.58 14.53
CA TYR A 530 -2.68 16.99 14.63
C TYR A 530 -2.33 17.36 16.07
N ASP A 531 -1.12 17.00 16.48
CA ASP A 531 -0.54 17.41 17.74
C ASP A 531 -0.32 18.93 17.75
N ARG A 532 -0.53 19.55 18.90
CA ARG A 532 -0.27 20.99 19.10
C ARG A 532 0.90 21.19 20.04
N PHE A 533 1.68 22.19 19.69
CA PHE A 533 2.89 22.55 20.41
C PHE A 533 2.80 23.99 20.89
N LYS A 534 3.29 24.26 22.09
CA LYS A 534 3.40 25.63 22.60
C LYS A 534 4.47 26.36 21.81
N MET A 535 4.10 27.50 21.26
CA MET A 535 5.01 28.36 20.52
C MET A 535 4.74 29.80 20.92
N SER A 536 5.79 30.56 21.17
CA SER A 536 5.70 31.99 21.43
C SER A 536 6.50 32.71 20.35
N SER A 537 5.81 33.20 19.31
CA SER A 537 6.42 33.99 18.24
C SER A 537 5.41 35.01 17.71
N GLU A 538 5.94 36.03 17.02
CA GLU A 538 5.12 37.06 16.37
C GLU A 538 4.35 36.47 15.18
N ILE A 539 3.09 36.87 15.05
CA ILE A 539 2.27 36.60 13.89
C ILE A 539 1.69 37.90 13.34
N ARG A 540 1.73 38.06 12.03
CA ARG A 540 1.04 39.12 11.29
C ARG A 540 -0.08 38.52 10.48
N VAL A 541 -1.27 39.04 10.65
CA VAL A 541 -2.49 38.49 10.06
C VAL A 541 -3.10 39.53 9.14
N GLN A 542 -3.15 39.23 7.84
CA GLN A 542 -3.79 40.08 6.83
C GLN A 542 -5.27 39.71 6.71
N VAL A 543 -6.14 40.70 6.87
CA VAL A 543 -7.58 40.58 6.73
C VAL A 543 -8.09 41.66 5.78
N GLY A 544 -8.28 41.36 4.51
CA GLY A 544 -8.51 42.36 3.46
C GLY A 544 -7.32 43.33 3.40
N ASP A 545 -7.59 44.64 3.54
CA ASP A 545 -6.56 45.67 3.50
C ASP A 545 -5.92 46.00 4.88
N ARG A 546 -6.27 45.27 5.93
CA ARG A 546 -5.77 45.53 7.28
C ARG A 546 -4.76 44.44 7.69
N GLU A 547 -3.66 44.87 8.29
CA GLU A 547 -2.69 43.97 8.94
C GLU A 547 -2.83 44.08 10.47
N LEU A 548 -2.94 42.91 11.12
CA LEU A 548 -3.02 42.76 12.57
C LEU A 548 -1.73 42.09 13.06
N VAL A 549 -1.26 42.49 14.23
CA VAL A 549 -0.12 41.84 14.89
C VAL A 549 -0.63 41.07 16.11
N GLY A 550 -0.09 39.91 16.35
CA GLY A 550 -0.45 39.04 17.47
C GLY A 550 0.70 38.14 17.91
N ALA A 551 0.41 37.27 18.88
CA ALA A 551 1.35 36.26 19.36
C ALA A 551 0.75 34.85 19.20
N VAL A 552 1.51 33.94 18.62
CA VAL A 552 1.13 32.53 18.50
C VAL A 552 1.17 31.89 19.88
N ASN A 553 0.11 31.16 20.24
CA ASN A 553 0.05 30.39 21.49
C ASN A 553 0.38 28.92 21.26
N THR A 554 -0.22 28.35 20.22
CA THR A 554 0.04 26.96 19.83
C THR A 554 0.00 26.84 18.32
N ILE A 555 0.81 25.92 17.79
CA ILE A 555 0.87 25.60 16.38
C ILE A 555 0.83 24.09 16.16
N SER A 556 0.31 23.68 15.02
CA SER A 556 0.30 22.32 14.50
C SER A 556 0.29 22.37 12.98
N GLU A 557 0.47 21.26 12.32
CA GLU A 557 0.34 21.17 10.86
C GLU A 557 -1.07 21.52 10.33
N GLY A 558 -2.10 21.31 11.13
CA GLY A 558 -3.50 21.61 10.75
C GLY A 558 -3.95 23.02 11.06
N GLY A 559 -3.16 23.82 11.77
CA GLY A 559 -3.54 25.17 12.16
C GLY A 559 -2.83 25.66 13.42
N LEU A 560 -3.19 26.87 13.83
CA LEU A 560 -2.60 27.51 15.00
C LEU A 560 -3.66 28.19 15.87
N SER A 561 -3.26 28.56 17.08
CA SER A 561 -3.98 29.54 17.89
C SER A 561 -3.07 30.73 18.22
N PHE A 562 -3.65 31.90 18.23
CA PHE A 562 -2.92 33.16 18.51
C PHE A 562 -3.81 34.15 19.24
N ASN A 563 -3.19 35.11 19.89
CA ASN A 563 -3.84 36.23 20.52
C ASN A 563 -3.61 37.50 19.72
N THR A 564 -4.65 38.34 19.63
CA THR A 564 -4.56 39.71 19.12
C THR A 564 -5.62 40.56 19.83
N ASP A 565 -5.37 41.85 19.93
CA ASP A 565 -6.29 42.83 20.54
C ASP A 565 -7.42 43.29 19.61
N GLN A 566 -7.40 42.83 18.36
CA GLN A 566 -8.40 43.19 17.34
C GLN A 566 -9.34 42.03 17.03
N ALA A 567 -10.59 42.35 16.81
CA ALA A 567 -11.63 41.35 16.56
C ALA A 567 -11.55 40.76 15.14
N LEU A 568 -11.61 39.43 15.04
CA LEU A 568 -11.75 38.66 13.83
C LEU A 568 -13.11 37.95 13.79
N GLU A 569 -13.70 37.85 12.61
CA GLU A 569 -14.95 37.12 12.44
C GLU A 569 -14.71 35.63 12.25
N LYS A 570 -15.49 34.81 12.97
CA LYS A 570 -15.48 33.35 12.77
C LYS A 570 -15.96 33.01 11.36
N GLY A 571 -15.23 32.14 10.67
CA GLY A 571 -15.47 31.77 9.26
C GLY A 571 -14.70 32.62 8.26
N GLY A 572 -14.12 33.76 8.68
CA GLY A 572 -13.32 34.62 7.83
C GLY A 572 -12.02 33.94 7.35
N ILE A 573 -11.60 34.24 6.13
CA ILE A 573 -10.31 33.80 5.58
C ILE A 573 -9.26 34.87 5.92
N VAL A 574 -8.12 34.41 6.40
CA VAL A 574 -6.98 35.27 6.77
C VAL A 574 -5.71 34.72 6.16
N THR A 575 -4.79 35.61 5.80
CA THR A 575 -3.42 35.25 5.42
C THR A 575 -2.48 35.64 6.54
N MET A 576 -1.63 34.70 6.96
CA MET A 576 -0.79 34.87 8.14
C MET A 576 0.67 34.75 7.75
N ARG A 577 1.51 35.66 8.27
CA ARG A 577 2.95 35.55 8.29
C ARG A 577 3.37 35.21 9.70
N ILE A 578 3.98 34.04 9.88
CA ILE A 578 4.37 33.48 11.16
C ILE A 578 5.88 33.42 11.20
N GLN A 579 6.46 33.96 12.25
CA GLN A 579 7.90 33.93 12.46
C GLN A 579 8.29 32.66 13.20
N SER A 580 9.44 32.05 12.85
CA SER A 580 10.00 30.92 13.58
C SER A 580 10.31 31.27 15.04
N PRO A 581 10.40 30.28 15.96
CA PRO A 581 10.71 30.53 17.36
C PRO A 581 12.06 31.23 17.59
N ASP A 582 13.02 31.03 16.70
CA ASP A 582 14.34 31.66 16.72
C ASP A 582 14.43 33.02 15.98
N GLY A 583 13.34 33.40 15.31
CA GLY A 583 13.22 34.67 14.60
C GLY A 583 13.89 34.74 13.23
N HIS A 584 14.46 33.64 12.72
CA HIS A 584 15.27 33.64 11.49
C HIS A 584 14.47 33.33 10.23
N GLU A 585 13.33 32.67 10.35
CA GLU A 585 12.50 32.26 9.23
C GLU A 585 11.08 32.81 9.34
N VAL A 586 10.41 33.00 8.20
CA VAL A 586 9.02 33.44 8.14
C VAL A 586 8.27 32.57 7.14
N ILE A 587 7.12 32.01 7.55
CA ILE A 587 6.20 31.34 6.65
C ILE A 587 4.98 32.20 6.39
N GLU A 588 4.43 32.08 5.17
CA GLU A 588 3.15 32.67 4.82
C GLU A 588 2.12 31.56 4.54
N VAL A 589 0.98 31.61 5.22
CA VAL A 589 -0.07 30.60 5.10
C VAL A 589 -1.45 31.22 5.23
N SER A 590 -2.40 30.77 4.41
CA SER A 590 -3.81 31.16 4.52
C SER A 590 -4.58 30.15 5.36
N GLY A 591 -5.61 30.65 6.06
CA GLY A 591 -6.46 29.78 6.88
C GLY A 591 -7.81 30.39 7.16
N GLN A 592 -8.70 29.57 7.73
CA GLN A 592 -10.04 29.98 8.15
C GLN A 592 -10.12 30.07 9.68
N VAL A 593 -10.68 31.17 10.18
CA VAL A 593 -10.95 31.33 11.61
C VAL A 593 -12.05 30.35 12.04
N VAL A 594 -11.71 29.30 12.79
CA VAL A 594 -12.66 28.24 13.15
C VAL A 594 -13.25 28.43 14.55
N TRP A 595 -12.57 29.14 15.43
CA TRP A 595 -13.11 29.52 16.74
C TRP A 595 -12.50 30.85 17.23
N CYS A 596 -13.22 31.54 18.11
CA CYS A 596 -12.72 32.67 18.85
C CYS A 596 -13.18 32.58 20.31
N GLU A 597 -12.37 33.02 21.25
CA GLU A 597 -12.64 33.09 22.66
C GLU A 597 -12.50 34.53 23.16
N LYS A 598 -13.62 35.10 23.70
CA LYS A 598 -13.66 36.44 24.28
C LYS A 598 -12.99 37.56 23.48
N ASN A 599 -13.03 37.46 22.15
CA ASN A 599 -12.46 38.42 21.19
C ASN A 599 -10.94 38.68 21.32
N GLN A 600 -10.20 37.80 21.94
CA GLN A 600 -8.75 37.96 22.13
C GLN A 600 -7.93 36.73 21.71
N ALA A 601 -8.50 35.55 21.73
CA ALA A 601 -7.84 34.32 21.31
C ALA A 601 -8.58 33.70 20.10
N TYR A 602 -7.86 33.33 19.08
CA TYR A 602 -8.38 32.82 17.81
C TYR A 602 -7.72 31.52 17.44
N GLY A 603 -8.53 30.57 16.92
CA GLY A 603 -8.02 29.37 16.29
C GLY A 603 -8.25 29.44 14.79
N VAL A 604 -7.19 29.19 14.04
CA VAL A 604 -7.22 29.17 12.59
C VAL A 604 -6.84 27.79 12.10
N GLN A 605 -7.67 27.23 11.23
CA GLN A 605 -7.36 26.03 10.48
C GLN A 605 -6.70 26.44 9.18
N PHE A 606 -5.55 25.88 8.85
CA PHE A 606 -4.85 26.18 7.61
C PHE A 606 -5.69 25.72 6.41
N ALA A 607 -5.78 26.57 5.41
CA ALA A 607 -6.39 26.28 4.12
C ALA A 607 -5.25 26.23 3.09
N ASN A 608 -5.06 25.09 2.44
CA ASN A 608 -4.07 24.92 1.37
C ASN A 608 -2.62 25.31 1.77
N ALA A 609 -2.20 24.96 2.98
CA ALA A 609 -0.82 25.17 3.38
C ALA A 609 0.10 24.33 2.49
N LYS A 610 1.07 25.01 1.83
CA LYS A 610 2.05 24.33 0.99
C LYS A 610 2.86 23.35 1.81
N GLN A 611 3.26 22.24 1.20
CA GLN A 611 4.03 21.19 1.89
C GLN A 611 5.32 21.74 2.51
N GLY A 612 6.03 22.66 1.82
CA GLY A 612 7.20 23.33 2.37
C GLY A 612 6.88 24.11 3.66
N THR A 613 5.72 24.76 3.72
CA THR A 613 5.24 25.46 4.94
C THR A 613 4.97 24.49 6.08
N LEU A 614 4.34 23.34 5.77
CA LEU A 614 4.09 22.29 6.77
C LEU A 614 5.38 21.63 7.26
N ALA A 615 6.35 21.43 6.37
CA ALA A 615 7.67 20.93 6.73
C ALA A 615 8.40 21.88 7.68
N MET A 616 8.37 23.19 7.40
CA MET A 616 8.95 24.21 8.29
C MET A 616 8.23 24.23 9.65
N ILE A 617 6.90 24.09 9.68
CA ILE A 617 6.13 24.01 10.93
C ILE A 617 6.54 22.79 11.74
N ARG A 618 6.73 21.63 11.10
CA ARG A 618 7.22 20.41 11.78
C ARG A 618 8.61 20.65 12.36
N ASP A 619 9.49 21.27 11.60
CA ASP A 619 10.86 21.56 12.01
C ASP A 619 10.87 22.49 13.24
N TRP A 620 10.09 23.55 13.20
CA TRP A 620 9.93 24.47 14.33
C TRP A 620 9.32 23.79 15.57
N THR A 621 8.46 22.80 15.39
CA THR A 621 7.79 22.11 16.50
C THR A 621 8.56 20.93 17.06
N SER A 622 9.61 20.46 16.38
CA SER A 622 10.39 19.27 16.77
C SER A 622 11.07 19.41 18.15
N GLY A 623 11.35 20.62 18.59
CA GLY A 623 11.93 20.91 19.92
C GLY A 623 10.96 21.51 20.93
N LEU A 624 9.66 21.63 20.60
CA LEU A 624 8.66 22.32 21.44
C LEU A 624 7.87 21.36 22.34
N ILE A 625 7.32 21.90 23.42
CA ILE A 625 6.48 21.15 24.36
C ILE A 625 5.11 20.90 23.73
N LYS A 626 4.71 19.64 23.65
CA LYS A 626 3.37 19.22 23.23
C LYS A 626 2.31 19.64 24.27
N THR A 627 1.17 20.16 23.81
CA THR A 627 0.06 20.64 24.67
C THR A 627 -1.15 19.72 24.61
#